data_58edaaf5a8e4613c678564bd0961b2c7
#
_entry.id   58edaaf5a8e4613c678564bd0961b2c7
#
_cell.length_a   1.000
_cell.length_b   1.000
_cell.length_c   1.000
_cell.angle_alpha   90.00
_cell.angle_beta   90.00
_cell.angle_gamma   90.00
#
_symmetry.space_group_name_H-M   'P 1'
#
loop_
_entity.id
_entity.type
_entity.pdbx_description
1 polymer ?
#
loop_
_entity_poly.entity_id
_entity_poly.type
_entity_poly.pdbx_seq_one_letter_code
_entity_poly.pdbx_strand_id
1 'polypeptide(L)'
;MKTRKSTPLLLSLALAASFGLAACGSSSTSETASSAQPQASAAATSACTTDGADPAADPGAATFDLTAATIGPNGESATNASEITLSDEELAAIKAKGLTAVLPWAGSGPWYEAMTQGASDQFASMGVEVGSVTSAEFDAAKQTNDIESSMAQDPDIILTLPVDPAVISQALKAAADKGKTIVFADNGVEGFTAGKEYVAITTGDQFGMGKAAAGLMNDAMGGDGEIGIIYHDADFYVTNNRDHAFEAAIVQQYPCLKIVARQGYAEESGTGDIASAMLSQNPNLKGIYVAWDTAAESVLEAARAAGRNDVKVVTYDLGANNDLEMAKGGLLYGTVVDKPYQIGQTLAKLAGYKALGKEAPPFVTVDLIAVTKDNLAAGWKESLQEDVPAEIADQLAK
;
A
#
# COMPACT_ATOMS: atom_id res chain seq x y z
N MET A 1 61.60 -23.28 13.57
CA MET A 1 62.35 -23.56 14.80
C MET A 1 61.50 -23.28 16.01
N LYS A 2 61.29 -24.35 16.86
CA LYS A 2 60.81 -24.38 18.27
C LYS A 2 59.33 -23.83 18.52
N THR A 3 58.27 -24.61 18.56
CA THR A 3 57.73 -25.56 19.60
C THR A 3 57.65 -25.02 21.03
N ARG A 4 56.40 -25.04 21.55
CA ARG A 4 55.85 -25.62 22.81
C ARG A 4 54.50 -25.02 23.11
N LYS A 5 53.41 -25.76 23.10
CA LYS A 5 52.76 -26.75 23.99
C LYS A 5 52.63 -26.27 25.45
N SER A 6 51.38 -26.16 25.91
CA SER A 6 50.82 -27.03 26.95
C SER A 6 49.42 -26.55 27.45
N THR A 7 48.50 -27.48 27.45
CA THR A 7 47.21 -27.59 28.17
C THR A 7 47.51 -28.17 29.58
N PRO A 8 46.52 -28.51 30.46
CA PRO A 8 45.16 -28.06 30.82
C PRO A 8 44.99 -27.90 32.36
N LEU A 9 43.78 -27.53 32.86
CA LEU A 9 43.26 -28.15 34.10
C LEU A 9 41.76 -27.95 34.25
N LEU A 10 41.11 -29.07 34.53
CA LEU A 10 39.70 -29.33 34.92
C LEU A 10 39.49 -29.09 36.42
N LEU A 11 38.25 -28.79 36.85
CA LEU A 11 37.53 -29.33 38.02
C LEU A 11 36.21 -28.63 38.18
N SER A 12 34.99 -29.17 37.97
CA SER A 12 34.20 -30.23 38.61
C SER A 12 33.30 -29.76 39.76
N LEU A 13 32.05 -30.16 39.66
CA LEU A 13 31.05 -30.53 40.69
C LEU A 13 30.35 -29.39 41.46
N ALA A 14 29.04 -29.40 41.84
CA ALA A 14 27.96 -30.41 41.87
C ALA A 14 26.64 -29.66 42.14
N LEU A 15 25.57 -30.05 41.60
CA LEU A 15 24.40 -30.84 42.11
C LEU A 15 23.61 -30.22 43.29
N ALA A 16 22.35 -29.88 43.07
CA ALA A 16 21.24 -30.27 43.97
C ALA A 16 19.87 -30.15 43.27
N ALA A 17 19.19 -31.22 43.24
CA ALA A 17 17.79 -31.43 42.79
C ALA A 17 16.83 -31.21 43.93
N SER A 18 15.60 -30.77 43.64
CA SER A 18 14.48 -31.10 44.49
C SER A 18 13.20 -31.23 43.67
N PHE A 19 12.63 -32.43 43.81
CA PHE A 19 11.36 -32.92 43.27
C PHE A 19 10.17 -32.33 44.00
N GLY A 20 9.05 -32.14 43.29
CA GLY A 20 7.74 -31.97 43.84
C GLY A 20 6.66 -32.41 42.84
N LEU A 21 6.18 -33.65 42.98
CA LEU A 21 5.00 -34.23 42.32
C LEU A 21 3.73 -33.91 43.10
N ALA A 22 2.62 -33.69 42.39
CA ALA A 22 1.26 -34.21 42.59
C ALA A 22 0.31 -33.36 41.76
N ALA A 23 -0.78 -33.78 41.14
CA ALA A 23 -1.47 -35.04 40.85
C ALA A 23 -2.68 -34.67 39.98
N CYS A 24 -3.09 -35.61 39.16
CA CYS A 24 -4.23 -35.76 38.25
C CYS A 24 -5.54 -35.02 38.53
N GLY A 25 -6.21 -34.61 37.43
CA GLY A 25 -7.64 -34.35 37.39
C GLY A 25 -8.13 -34.29 35.94
N SER A 26 -8.65 -35.38 35.41
CA SER A 26 -9.27 -35.52 34.08
C SER A 26 -10.68 -34.92 34.07
N SER A 27 -11.04 -34.13 33.08
CA SER A 27 -12.40 -34.13 32.53
C SER A 27 -12.40 -33.50 31.13
N SER A 28 -12.90 -34.28 30.22
CA SER A 28 -13.21 -34.01 28.80
C SER A 28 -14.32 -32.99 28.66
N THR A 29 -14.18 -32.03 27.72
CA THR A 29 -15.30 -31.58 26.84
C THR A 29 -14.80 -30.73 25.68
N SER A 30 -15.18 -31.18 24.49
CA SER A 30 -15.50 -30.50 23.22
C SER A 30 -14.72 -29.29 22.77
N GLU A 31 -13.99 -29.48 21.67
CA GLU A 31 -13.43 -28.49 20.77
C GLU A 31 -14.52 -27.63 20.13
N THR A 32 -14.41 -26.34 20.29
CA THR A 32 -14.94 -25.34 19.36
C THR A 32 -13.76 -24.54 18.83
N ALA A 33 -13.48 -24.68 17.54
CA ALA A 33 -12.45 -23.91 16.86
C ALA A 33 -12.85 -22.44 16.87
N SER A 34 -12.11 -21.64 17.63
CA SER A 34 -12.16 -20.18 17.58
C SER A 34 -10.94 -19.72 16.81
N SER A 35 -11.17 -19.01 15.71
CA SER A 35 -10.17 -18.33 14.91
C SER A 35 -9.39 -17.34 15.80
N ALA A 36 -8.12 -17.64 16.06
CA ALA A 36 -7.24 -16.74 16.77
C ALA A 36 -6.77 -15.63 15.83
N GLN A 37 -7.26 -14.41 16.06
CA GLN A 37 -6.56 -13.21 15.64
C GLN A 37 -5.18 -13.15 16.33
N PRO A 38 -4.12 -12.69 15.67
CA PRO A 38 -2.84 -12.47 16.33
C PRO A 38 -3.02 -11.37 17.38
N GLN A 39 -2.94 -11.73 18.65
CA GLN A 39 -2.77 -10.77 19.74
C GLN A 39 -1.43 -10.06 19.55
N ALA A 40 -1.47 -8.75 19.39
CA ALA A 40 -0.29 -7.91 19.50
C ALA A 40 0.42 -8.22 20.83
N SER A 41 1.63 -8.72 20.74
CA SER A 41 2.50 -8.90 21.88
C SER A 41 2.77 -7.54 22.50
N ALA A 42 2.35 -7.33 23.74
CA ALA A 42 2.76 -6.17 24.51
C ALA A 42 4.28 -6.28 24.76
N ALA A 43 5.08 -5.70 23.87
CA ALA A 43 6.51 -5.52 24.09
C ALA A 43 6.69 -4.59 25.29
N ALA A 44 7.61 -4.96 26.15
CA ALA A 44 8.02 -4.17 27.31
C ALA A 44 8.39 -2.74 26.86
N THR A 45 7.64 -1.75 27.35
CA THR A 45 7.94 -0.34 27.19
C THR A 45 9.29 -0.07 27.86
N SER A 46 10.35 -0.12 27.07
CA SER A 46 11.58 0.59 27.40
C SER A 46 11.20 2.06 27.44
N ALA A 47 11.36 2.70 28.60
CA ALA A 47 11.06 4.13 28.74
C ALA A 47 12.10 4.89 27.91
N CYS A 48 11.80 5.15 26.65
CA CYS A 48 12.56 6.13 25.90
C CYS A 48 12.31 7.50 26.54
N THR A 49 13.39 8.24 26.72
CA THR A 49 13.28 9.63 27.19
C THR A 49 12.61 10.43 26.06
N THR A 50 11.33 10.75 26.26
CA THR A 50 10.51 11.53 25.31
C THR A 50 10.85 13.02 25.33
N ASP A 51 12.05 13.39 25.77
CA ASP A 51 12.51 14.78 25.84
C ASP A 51 12.90 15.29 24.45
N GLY A 52 11.92 15.82 23.74
CA GLY A 52 12.08 16.57 22.51
C GLY A 52 11.07 16.18 21.42
N ALA A 53 10.46 17.21 20.78
CA ALA A 53 9.71 17.01 19.55
C ALA A 53 10.64 16.41 18.48
N ASP A 54 10.11 15.57 17.59
CA ASP A 54 10.85 15.08 16.43
C ASP A 54 11.24 16.27 15.55
N PRO A 55 12.54 16.54 15.36
CA PRO A 55 12.99 17.82 14.78
C PRO A 55 12.58 18.00 13.33
N ALA A 56 12.24 16.92 12.64
CA ALA A 56 11.89 16.91 11.23
C ALA A 56 10.45 16.46 10.96
N ALA A 57 9.66 16.09 11.98
CA ALA A 57 8.26 15.68 11.78
C ALA A 57 7.38 16.82 11.26
N ASP A 58 6.37 16.47 10.46
CA ASP A 58 5.32 17.40 10.06
C ASP A 58 4.58 17.93 11.30
N PRO A 59 4.34 19.26 11.41
CA PRO A 59 3.63 19.84 12.55
C PRO A 59 2.22 19.28 12.77
N GLY A 60 1.57 18.79 11.70
CA GLY A 60 0.23 18.19 11.76
C GLY A 60 0.22 16.77 12.32
N ALA A 61 1.35 16.05 12.31
CA ALA A 61 1.42 14.66 12.72
C ALA A 61 0.94 14.42 14.16
N ALA A 62 1.25 15.33 15.08
CA ALA A 62 0.83 15.22 16.49
C ALA A 62 -0.68 15.37 16.73
N THR A 63 -1.40 15.97 15.79
CA THR A 63 -2.85 16.27 15.91
C THR A 63 -3.72 15.48 14.95
N PHE A 64 -3.13 14.67 14.08
CA PHE A 64 -3.86 13.79 13.17
C PHE A 64 -4.69 12.76 13.96
N ASP A 65 -5.94 12.57 13.56
CA ASP A 65 -6.82 11.59 14.22
C ASP A 65 -6.54 10.17 13.69
N LEU A 66 -5.71 9.42 14.39
CA LEU A 66 -5.38 8.03 14.05
C LEU A 66 -6.56 7.06 14.19
N THR A 67 -7.66 7.47 14.83
CA THR A 67 -8.89 6.65 14.93
C THR A 67 -9.81 6.85 13.73
N ALA A 68 -9.60 7.90 12.95
CA ALA A 68 -10.40 8.18 11.78
C ALA A 68 -10.22 7.07 10.73
N ALA A 69 -11.32 6.73 10.05
CA ALA A 69 -11.28 5.98 8.81
C ALA A 69 -10.81 6.88 7.68
N THR A 70 -10.27 6.28 6.61
CA THR A 70 -9.96 7.01 5.38
C THR A 70 -11.21 7.75 4.88
N ILE A 71 -11.05 9.02 4.54
CA ILE A 71 -12.12 9.88 4.01
C ILE A 71 -11.79 10.25 2.57
N GLY A 72 -12.80 10.35 1.73
CA GLY A 72 -12.63 10.74 0.33
C GLY A 72 -12.13 12.18 0.17
N PRO A 73 -11.66 12.56 -1.03
CA PRO A 73 -11.05 13.86 -1.29
C PRO A 73 -11.99 15.06 -1.06
N ASN A 74 -13.31 14.83 -1.03
CA ASN A 74 -14.30 15.86 -0.71
C ASN A 74 -14.94 15.65 0.67
N GLY A 75 -14.35 14.81 1.53
CA GLY A 75 -14.85 14.50 2.87
C GLY A 75 -15.89 13.35 2.92
N GLU A 76 -15.99 12.55 1.86
CA GLU A 76 -16.90 11.42 1.80
C GLU A 76 -16.48 10.31 2.77
N SER A 77 -17.46 9.69 3.44
CA SER A 77 -17.21 8.50 4.26
C SER A 77 -16.93 7.28 3.39
N ALA A 78 -15.95 6.47 3.78
CA ALA A 78 -15.63 5.25 3.08
C ALA A 78 -16.69 4.16 3.26
N THR A 79 -17.01 3.46 2.17
CA THR A 79 -17.74 2.18 2.16
C THR A 79 -16.75 1.09 1.79
N ASN A 80 -16.78 -0.06 2.46
CA ASN A 80 -15.89 -1.16 2.11
C ASN A 80 -16.30 -1.80 0.77
N ALA A 81 -15.34 -2.10 -0.09
CA ALA A 81 -15.56 -2.70 -1.41
C ALA A 81 -16.31 -4.05 -1.36
N SER A 82 -16.26 -4.78 -0.24
CA SER A 82 -17.02 -6.01 -0.03
C SER A 82 -18.54 -5.81 -0.01
N GLU A 83 -18.99 -4.58 0.24
CA GLU A 83 -20.41 -4.22 0.22
C GLU A 83 -20.94 -3.96 -1.21
N ILE A 84 -20.03 -3.78 -2.19
CA ILE A 84 -20.42 -3.51 -3.58
C ILE A 84 -20.64 -4.83 -4.31
N THR A 85 -21.92 -5.22 -4.41
CA THR A 85 -22.33 -6.51 -4.97
C THR A 85 -23.36 -6.35 -6.08
N LEU A 86 -23.35 -7.30 -7.02
CA LEU A 86 -24.36 -7.44 -8.08
C LEU A 86 -24.95 -8.84 -8.03
N SER A 87 -26.28 -8.95 -8.08
CA SER A 87 -26.95 -10.24 -8.19
C SER A 87 -26.91 -10.79 -9.62
N ASP A 88 -27.22 -12.08 -9.80
CA ASP A 88 -27.29 -12.69 -11.13
C ASP A 88 -28.29 -12.00 -12.05
N GLU A 89 -29.43 -11.55 -11.50
CA GLU A 89 -30.43 -10.79 -12.24
C GLU A 89 -29.91 -9.42 -12.66
N GLU A 90 -29.13 -8.75 -11.80
CA GLU A 90 -28.49 -7.47 -12.11
C GLU A 90 -27.41 -7.63 -13.17
N LEU A 91 -26.59 -8.68 -13.08
CA LEU A 91 -25.61 -9.02 -14.13
C LEU A 91 -26.29 -9.26 -15.48
N ALA A 92 -27.37 -10.02 -15.51
CA ALA A 92 -28.14 -10.27 -16.72
C ALA A 92 -28.75 -9.00 -17.31
N ALA A 93 -29.25 -8.10 -16.44
CA ALA A 93 -29.83 -6.83 -16.86
C ALA A 93 -28.78 -5.87 -17.46
N ILE A 94 -27.54 -5.86 -16.93
CA ILE A 94 -26.44 -5.08 -17.49
C ILE A 94 -26.03 -5.67 -18.84
N LYS A 95 -25.86 -6.98 -18.91
CA LYS A 95 -25.48 -7.70 -20.14
C LYS A 95 -26.43 -7.41 -21.30
N ALA A 96 -27.73 -7.29 -21.02
CA ALA A 96 -28.73 -6.99 -22.04
C ALA A 96 -28.58 -5.59 -22.66
N LYS A 97 -27.77 -4.71 -22.08
CA LYS A 97 -27.54 -3.34 -22.59
C LYS A 97 -26.44 -3.25 -23.66
N GLY A 98 -25.53 -4.24 -23.74
CA GLY A 98 -24.45 -4.28 -24.73
C GLY A 98 -23.48 -3.10 -24.57
N LEU A 99 -23.05 -2.80 -23.34
CA LEU A 99 -22.20 -1.66 -23.01
C LEU A 99 -20.74 -1.90 -23.39
N THR A 100 -20.02 -0.79 -23.62
CA THR A 100 -18.58 -0.77 -23.89
C THR A 100 -17.85 0.10 -22.87
N ALA A 101 -16.58 -0.27 -22.56
CA ALA A 101 -15.75 0.45 -21.61
C ALA A 101 -14.35 0.74 -22.19
N VAL A 102 -13.73 1.85 -21.74
CA VAL A 102 -12.34 2.19 -22.01
C VAL A 102 -11.62 2.51 -20.72
N LEU A 103 -10.31 2.23 -20.66
CA LEU A 103 -9.51 2.32 -19.43
C LEU A 103 -8.24 3.16 -19.69
N PRO A 104 -8.33 4.50 -19.76
CA PRO A 104 -7.17 5.40 -19.89
C PRO A 104 -6.51 5.63 -18.52
N TRP A 105 -5.55 4.79 -18.16
CA TRP A 105 -4.85 4.83 -16.87
C TRP A 105 -3.76 5.92 -16.81
N ALA A 106 -3.40 6.31 -15.58
CA ALA A 106 -2.31 7.24 -15.33
C ALA A 106 -0.92 6.63 -15.62
N GLY A 107 -0.74 5.36 -15.27
CA GLY A 107 0.54 4.67 -15.34
C GLY A 107 0.44 3.25 -15.86
N SER A 108 1.53 2.51 -15.75
CA SER A 108 1.68 1.10 -16.12
C SER A 108 2.38 0.32 -14.99
N GLY A 109 2.53 -0.99 -15.15
CA GLY A 109 3.17 -1.89 -14.19
C GLY A 109 2.21 -2.80 -13.45
N PRO A 110 2.72 -3.68 -12.54
CA PRO A 110 1.95 -4.77 -11.95
C PRO A 110 0.65 -4.34 -11.26
N TRP A 111 0.66 -3.20 -10.56
CA TRP A 111 -0.52 -2.63 -9.92
C TRP A 111 -1.63 -2.30 -10.94
N TYR A 112 -1.28 -1.60 -12.02
CA TYR A 112 -2.22 -1.26 -13.10
C TYR A 112 -2.67 -2.49 -13.89
N GLU A 113 -1.80 -3.46 -14.08
CA GLU A 113 -2.11 -4.73 -14.75
C GLU A 113 -3.14 -5.52 -13.95
N ALA A 114 -2.95 -5.66 -12.64
CA ALA A 114 -3.90 -6.31 -11.74
C ALA A 114 -5.25 -5.59 -11.70
N MET A 115 -5.26 -4.24 -11.63
CA MET A 115 -6.49 -3.45 -11.66
C MET A 115 -7.23 -3.61 -13.00
N THR A 116 -6.50 -3.59 -14.11
CA THR A 116 -7.06 -3.81 -15.46
C THR A 116 -7.66 -5.21 -15.58
N GLN A 117 -6.97 -6.23 -15.05
CA GLN A 117 -7.46 -7.61 -15.08
C GLN A 117 -8.74 -7.74 -14.24
N GLY A 118 -8.75 -7.17 -13.01
CA GLY A 118 -9.93 -7.18 -12.15
C GLY A 118 -11.14 -6.49 -12.79
N ALA A 119 -10.92 -5.33 -13.42
CA ALA A 119 -11.97 -4.64 -14.16
C ALA A 119 -12.48 -5.46 -15.36
N SER A 120 -11.56 -6.05 -16.12
CA SER A 120 -11.89 -6.85 -17.32
C SER A 120 -12.67 -8.11 -16.97
N ASP A 121 -12.27 -8.83 -15.91
CA ASP A 121 -12.97 -10.02 -15.44
C ASP A 121 -14.40 -9.69 -14.96
N GLN A 122 -14.53 -8.59 -14.23
CA GLN A 122 -15.85 -8.13 -13.79
C GLN A 122 -16.70 -7.67 -14.97
N PHE A 123 -16.15 -6.92 -15.93
CA PHE A 123 -16.85 -6.52 -17.15
C PHE A 123 -17.26 -7.74 -18.00
N ALA A 124 -16.40 -8.74 -18.13
CA ALA A 124 -16.75 -9.98 -18.82
C ALA A 124 -17.97 -10.67 -18.20
N SER A 125 -18.06 -10.72 -16.86
CA SER A 125 -19.23 -11.26 -16.15
C SER A 125 -20.50 -10.46 -16.43
N MET A 126 -20.36 -9.16 -16.66
CA MET A 126 -21.43 -8.21 -16.96
C MET A 126 -21.75 -8.13 -18.47
N GLY A 127 -20.98 -8.82 -19.33
CA GLY A 127 -21.11 -8.73 -20.79
C GLY A 127 -20.79 -7.35 -21.36
N VAL A 128 -19.93 -6.59 -20.67
CA VAL A 128 -19.40 -5.29 -21.14
C VAL A 128 -18.12 -5.56 -21.93
N GLU A 129 -18.00 -4.98 -23.11
CA GLU A 129 -16.82 -5.10 -23.96
C GLU A 129 -15.77 -4.04 -23.57
N VAL A 130 -14.54 -4.46 -23.29
CA VAL A 130 -13.42 -3.57 -23.01
C VAL A 130 -12.72 -3.22 -24.33
N GLY A 131 -12.73 -1.95 -24.68
CA GLY A 131 -12.04 -1.40 -25.85
C GLY A 131 -10.58 -1.04 -25.56
N SER A 132 -10.22 0.25 -25.73
CA SER A 132 -8.84 0.68 -25.48
C SER A 132 -8.47 0.68 -24.00
N VAL A 133 -7.26 0.18 -23.72
CA VAL A 133 -6.55 0.35 -22.46
C VAL A 133 -5.27 1.11 -22.78
N THR A 134 -5.05 2.26 -22.14
CA THR A 134 -3.87 3.11 -22.39
C THR A 134 -3.21 3.48 -21.07
N SER A 135 -1.93 3.87 -21.13
CA SER A 135 -1.17 4.41 -19.99
C SER A 135 -0.61 5.77 -20.36
N ALA A 136 -0.80 6.72 -19.47
CA ALA A 136 -0.29 8.07 -19.66
C ALA A 136 1.15 8.26 -19.19
N GLU A 137 1.75 7.27 -18.53
CA GLU A 137 3.09 7.36 -17.94
C GLU A 137 3.23 8.61 -17.04
N PHE A 138 2.18 8.91 -16.28
CA PHE A 138 2.04 10.08 -15.40
C PHE A 138 2.14 11.44 -16.10
N ASP A 139 2.02 11.50 -17.43
CA ASP A 139 1.91 12.74 -18.20
C ASP A 139 0.43 13.13 -18.38
N ALA A 140 0.02 14.22 -17.73
CA ALA A 140 -1.37 14.70 -17.77
C ALA A 140 -1.83 15.15 -19.18
N ALA A 141 -0.91 15.68 -20.01
CA ALA A 141 -1.25 16.02 -21.38
C ALA A 141 -1.45 14.77 -22.23
N LYS A 142 -0.65 13.74 -22.03
CA LYS A 142 -0.84 12.44 -22.66
C LYS A 142 -2.15 11.80 -22.23
N GLN A 143 -2.50 11.84 -20.92
CA GLN A 143 -3.77 11.32 -20.43
C GLN A 143 -4.97 12.03 -21.06
N THR A 144 -4.88 13.35 -21.21
CA THR A 144 -5.93 14.12 -21.91
C THR A 144 -6.13 13.60 -23.34
N ASN A 145 -5.04 13.43 -24.10
CA ASN A 145 -5.09 12.87 -25.45
C ASN A 145 -5.63 11.43 -25.49
N ASP A 146 -5.25 10.60 -24.51
CA ASP A 146 -5.72 9.21 -24.38
C ASP A 146 -7.24 9.16 -24.11
N ILE A 147 -7.75 10.04 -23.25
CA ILE A 147 -9.19 10.18 -22.99
C ILE A 147 -9.93 10.63 -24.25
N GLU A 148 -9.46 11.69 -24.93
CA GLU A 148 -10.07 12.20 -26.17
C GLU A 148 -10.08 11.15 -27.29
N SER A 149 -8.99 10.41 -27.44
CA SER A 149 -8.87 9.32 -28.42
C SER A 149 -9.80 8.16 -28.08
N SER A 150 -9.90 7.81 -26.81
CA SER A 150 -10.83 6.77 -26.33
C SER A 150 -12.30 7.18 -26.56
N MET A 151 -12.62 8.46 -26.42
CA MET A 151 -13.97 9.00 -26.69
C MET A 151 -14.37 8.89 -28.17
N ALA A 152 -13.42 8.75 -29.11
CA ALA A 152 -13.74 8.51 -30.51
C ALA A 152 -14.34 7.12 -30.76
N GLN A 153 -14.18 6.16 -29.82
CA GLN A 153 -14.80 4.84 -29.85
C GLN A 153 -16.25 4.88 -29.35
N ASP A 154 -16.72 6.04 -28.86
CA ASP A 154 -18.05 6.27 -28.25
C ASP A 154 -18.38 5.31 -27.10
N PRO A 155 -17.46 5.09 -26.12
CA PRO A 155 -17.68 4.15 -25.03
C PRO A 155 -18.82 4.60 -24.14
N ASP A 156 -19.48 3.65 -23.46
CA ASP A 156 -20.49 3.94 -22.42
C ASP A 156 -19.85 4.24 -21.07
N ILE A 157 -18.68 3.61 -20.81
CA ILE A 157 -18.00 3.62 -19.51
C ILE A 157 -16.53 4.03 -19.68
N ILE A 158 -16.05 4.87 -18.77
CA ILE A 158 -14.65 5.28 -18.64
C ILE A 158 -14.23 4.96 -17.21
N LEU A 159 -13.25 4.04 -17.05
CA LEU A 159 -12.54 3.86 -15.78
C LEU A 159 -11.19 4.54 -15.91
N THR A 160 -10.84 5.43 -14.99
CA THR A 160 -9.56 6.15 -15.05
C THR A 160 -9.03 6.50 -13.68
N LEU A 161 -7.70 6.63 -13.56
CA LEU A 161 -7.01 7.24 -12.45
C LEU A 161 -6.49 8.60 -12.91
N PRO A 162 -7.01 9.71 -12.40
CA PRO A 162 -6.55 11.05 -12.77
C PRO A 162 -5.09 11.32 -12.40
N VAL A 163 -4.24 11.70 -13.37
CA VAL A 163 -2.85 12.13 -13.12
C VAL A 163 -2.83 13.51 -12.47
N ASP A 164 -3.53 14.45 -13.05
CA ASP A 164 -3.66 15.82 -12.56
C ASP A 164 -5.13 16.22 -12.58
N PRO A 165 -5.75 16.44 -11.40
CA PRO A 165 -7.18 16.74 -11.28
C PRO A 165 -7.65 17.96 -12.06
N ALA A 166 -6.77 18.97 -12.24
CA ALA A 166 -7.12 20.20 -12.94
C ALA A 166 -6.96 20.06 -14.47
N VAL A 167 -5.84 19.45 -14.92
CA VAL A 167 -5.50 19.37 -16.35
C VAL A 167 -6.50 18.51 -17.13
N ILE A 168 -6.87 17.34 -16.60
CA ILE A 168 -7.77 16.42 -17.31
C ILE A 168 -9.25 16.75 -17.16
N SER A 169 -9.61 17.73 -16.31
CA SER A 169 -11.00 18.03 -15.97
C SER A 169 -11.83 18.37 -17.20
N GLN A 170 -11.28 19.11 -18.18
CA GLN A 170 -12.00 19.50 -19.38
C GLN A 170 -12.37 18.31 -20.28
N ALA A 171 -11.44 17.35 -20.49
CA ALA A 171 -11.69 16.17 -21.30
C ALA A 171 -12.76 15.27 -20.65
N LEU A 172 -12.66 15.04 -19.34
CA LEU A 172 -13.65 14.27 -18.59
C LEU A 172 -14.99 14.98 -18.48
N LYS A 173 -15.00 16.33 -18.36
CA LYS A 173 -16.26 17.10 -18.40
C LYS A 173 -16.98 16.92 -19.72
N ALA A 174 -16.27 16.93 -20.84
CA ALA A 174 -16.85 16.68 -22.15
C ALA A 174 -17.44 15.26 -22.27
N ALA A 175 -16.84 14.26 -21.62
CA ALA A 175 -17.39 12.91 -21.54
C ALA A 175 -18.65 12.86 -20.66
N ALA A 176 -18.61 13.48 -19.47
CA ALA A 176 -19.76 13.56 -18.55
C ALA A 176 -20.96 14.27 -19.20
N ASP A 177 -20.74 15.37 -19.92
CA ASP A 177 -21.77 16.14 -20.63
C ASP A 177 -22.44 15.32 -21.77
N LYS A 178 -21.73 14.32 -22.30
CA LYS A 178 -22.31 13.32 -23.23
C LYS A 178 -23.02 12.16 -22.55
N GLY A 179 -23.10 12.19 -21.21
CA GLY A 179 -23.78 11.16 -20.42
C GLY A 179 -22.97 9.87 -20.22
N LYS A 180 -21.64 9.91 -20.44
CA LYS A 180 -20.78 8.74 -20.21
C LYS A 180 -20.67 8.44 -18.72
N THR A 181 -20.59 7.16 -18.37
CA THR A 181 -20.36 6.69 -17.00
C THR A 181 -18.88 6.78 -16.68
N ILE A 182 -18.50 7.62 -15.72
CA ILE A 182 -17.11 7.80 -15.28
C ILE A 182 -16.97 7.25 -13.88
N VAL A 183 -15.96 6.40 -13.63
CA VAL A 183 -15.60 5.91 -12.29
C VAL A 183 -14.11 6.13 -12.10
N PHE A 184 -13.72 6.67 -10.97
CA PHE A 184 -12.34 7.01 -10.68
C PHE A 184 -11.68 5.96 -9.78
N ALA A 185 -10.43 5.63 -10.13
CA ALA A 185 -9.50 5.02 -9.19
C ALA A 185 -8.74 6.13 -8.46
N ASP A 186 -8.48 5.96 -7.19
CA ASP A 186 -7.64 6.77 -6.31
C ASP A 186 -8.01 8.26 -6.22
N ASN A 187 -7.83 8.99 -7.31
CA ASN A 187 -7.97 10.44 -7.33
C ASN A 187 -9.30 10.89 -7.93
N GLY A 188 -9.83 11.98 -7.39
CA GLY A 188 -10.95 12.70 -8.00
C GLY A 188 -10.50 13.73 -9.03
N VAL A 189 -11.46 14.49 -9.56
CA VAL A 189 -11.23 15.61 -10.48
C VAL A 189 -11.84 16.87 -9.89
N GLU A 190 -11.11 17.96 -9.95
CA GLU A 190 -11.54 19.24 -9.39
C GLU A 190 -12.87 19.70 -10.02
N GLY A 191 -13.79 20.11 -9.15
CA GLY A 191 -15.12 20.61 -9.56
C GLY A 191 -16.14 19.52 -9.93
N PHE A 192 -15.77 18.24 -9.85
CA PHE A 192 -16.71 17.13 -10.09
C PHE A 192 -17.41 16.70 -8.80
N THR A 193 -18.64 16.20 -8.94
CA THR A 193 -19.47 15.73 -7.83
C THR A 193 -19.91 14.30 -8.08
N ALA A 194 -19.75 13.42 -7.08
CA ALA A 194 -20.21 12.05 -7.15
C ALA A 194 -21.73 11.98 -7.39
N GLY A 195 -22.14 11.02 -8.19
CA GLY A 195 -23.53 10.85 -8.62
C GLY A 195 -23.97 11.79 -9.75
N LYS A 196 -23.16 12.82 -10.09
CA LYS A 196 -23.46 13.77 -11.16
C LYS A 196 -22.47 13.61 -12.33
N GLU A 197 -21.24 14.08 -12.23
CA GLU A 197 -20.23 13.96 -13.27
C GLU A 197 -19.54 12.60 -13.26
N TYR A 198 -19.39 11.97 -12.10
CA TYR A 198 -18.83 10.62 -11.94
C TYR A 198 -19.68 9.80 -10.96
N VAL A 199 -19.44 8.49 -10.90
CA VAL A 199 -20.20 7.58 -10.03
C VAL A 199 -19.62 7.58 -8.63
N ALA A 200 -18.33 7.17 -8.51
CA ALA A 200 -17.62 7.01 -7.26
C ALA A 200 -16.11 7.04 -7.48
N ILE A 201 -15.36 7.15 -6.39
CA ILE A 201 -13.92 6.88 -6.32
C ILE A 201 -13.71 5.56 -5.57
N THR A 202 -12.82 4.70 -6.07
CA THR A 202 -12.37 3.48 -5.38
C THR A 202 -10.86 3.54 -5.17
N THR A 203 -10.39 3.29 -3.95
CA THR A 203 -8.97 3.37 -3.56
C THR A 203 -8.63 2.37 -2.44
N GLY A 204 -7.36 2.32 -2.01
CA GLY A 204 -6.95 1.64 -0.78
C GLY A 204 -7.40 2.39 0.49
N ASP A 205 -7.35 1.73 1.65
CA ASP A 205 -7.48 2.40 2.95
C ASP A 205 -6.18 3.16 3.27
N GLN A 206 -6.03 4.38 2.74
CA GLN A 206 -4.79 5.15 2.80
C GLN A 206 -4.35 5.46 4.25
N PHE A 207 -5.30 5.76 5.16
CA PHE A 207 -4.96 5.97 6.57
C PHE A 207 -4.53 4.66 7.24
N GLY A 208 -5.22 3.56 6.96
CA GLY A 208 -4.84 2.24 7.41
C GLY A 208 -3.46 1.82 6.90
N MET A 209 -3.17 2.09 5.63
CA MET A 209 -1.87 1.79 5.00
C MET A 209 -0.74 2.57 5.69
N GLY A 210 -0.90 3.88 5.93
CA GLY A 210 0.10 4.67 6.65
C GLY A 210 0.37 4.15 8.06
N LYS A 211 -0.70 3.84 8.81
CA LYS A 211 -0.57 3.24 10.16
C LYS A 211 0.12 1.89 10.13
N ALA A 212 -0.19 1.04 9.15
CA ALA A 212 0.43 -0.28 9.00
C ALA A 212 1.93 -0.15 8.65
N ALA A 213 2.30 0.79 7.78
CA ALA A 213 3.69 1.06 7.45
C ALA A 213 4.50 1.54 8.68
N ALA A 214 3.89 2.36 9.54
CA ALA A 214 4.51 2.76 10.81
C ALA A 214 4.73 1.56 11.74
N GLY A 215 3.78 0.62 11.78
CA GLY A 215 3.96 -0.66 12.48
C GLY A 215 5.12 -1.47 11.93
N LEU A 216 5.21 -1.64 10.61
CA LEU A 216 6.35 -2.30 9.97
C LEU A 216 7.69 -1.61 10.26
N MET A 217 7.72 -0.27 10.25
CA MET A 217 8.92 0.49 10.61
C MET A 217 9.32 0.25 12.07
N ASN A 218 8.36 0.25 12.99
CA ASN A 218 8.62 -0.07 14.39
C ASN A 218 9.21 -1.47 14.57
N ASP A 219 8.65 -2.46 13.87
CA ASP A 219 9.14 -3.84 13.94
C ASP A 219 10.53 -3.96 13.30
N ALA A 220 10.77 -3.30 12.17
CA ALA A 220 12.06 -3.25 11.49
C ALA A 220 13.18 -2.67 12.37
N MET A 221 12.83 -1.68 13.17
CA MET A 221 13.75 -0.95 14.05
C MET A 221 13.88 -1.57 15.45
N GLY A 222 13.03 -2.57 15.78
CA GLY A 222 12.97 -3.13 17.12
C GLY A 222 12.47 -2.14 18.18
N GLY A 223 11.67 -1.16 17.75
CA GLY A 223 10.97 -0.22 18.62
C GLY A 223 11.76 1.04 19.01
N ASP A 224 12.99 1.25 18.51
CA ASP A 224 13.82 2.42 18.87
C ASP A 224 14.80 2.80 17.75
N GLY A 225 15.08 4.08 17.58
CA GLY A 225 16.12 4.57 16.68
C GLY A 225 15.72 5.77 15.83
N GLU A 226 16.64 6.17 14.94
CA GLU A 226 16.48 7.30 14.03
C GLU A 226 15.98 6.86 12.66
N ILE A 227 14.94 7.55 12.16
CA ILE A 227 14.35 7.30 10.85
C ILE A 227 14.35 8.56 9.98
N GLY A 228 14.35 8.34 8.67
CA GLY A 228 14.14 9.37 7.65
C GLY A 228 12.86 9.12 6.85
N ILE A 229 12.26 10.18 6.35
CA ILE A 229 11.06 10.14 5.52
C ILE A 229 11.35 10.75 4.16
N ILE A 230 11.12 9.96 3.11
CA ILE A 230 11.19 10.38 1.71
C ILE A 230 9.76 10.33 1.17
N TYR A 231 9.08 11.49 1.20
CA TYR A 231 7.67 11.59 0.86
C TYR A 231 7.45 12.16 -0.56
N HIS A 232 6.27 11.92 -1.12
CA HIS A 232 5.89 12.50 -2.41
C HIS A 232 5.46 13.96 -2.25
N ASP A 233 6.22 14.90 -2.82
CA ASP A 233 5.96 16.33 -2.72
C ASP A 233 5.09 16.81 -3.90
N ALA A 234 3.84 16.36 -3.91
CA ALA A 234 2.83 16.75 -4.89
C ALA A 234 1.44 16.80 -4.24
N ASP A 235 0.52 17.52 -4.85
CA ASP A 235 -0.89 17.51 -4.45
C ASP A 235 -1.58 16.25 -5.00
N PHE A 236 -1.30 15.13 -4.34
CA PHE A 236 -1.78 13.81 -4.74
C PHE A 236 -2.46 13.12 -3.55
N TYR A 237 -3.77 12.93 -3.63
CA TYR A 237 -4.61 12.45 -2.54
C TYR A 237 -4.06 11.20 -1.85
N VAL A 238 -3.67 10.18 -2.63
CA VAL A 238 -3.22 8.88 -2.12
C VAL A 238 -1.98 9.02 -1.23
N THR A 239 -0.90 9.57 -1.79
CA THR A 239 0.39 9.67 -1.10
C THR A 239 0.32 10.61 0.10
N ASN A 240 -0.35 11.77 -0.05
CA ASN A 240 -0.49 12.72 1.05
C ASN A 240 -1.17 12.10 2.26
N ASN A 241 -2.23 11.32 2.05
CA ASN A 241 -2.97 10.70 3.17
C ASN A 241 -2.17 9.60 3.86
N ARG A 242 -1.51 8.71 3.11
CA ARG A 242 -0.72 7.64 3.72
C ARG A 242 0.57 8.14 4.37
N ASP A 243 1.24 9.14 3.76
CA ASP A 243 2.42 9.77 4.33
C ASP A 243 2.09 10.47 5.67
N HIS A 244 1.01 11.27 5.72
CA HIS A 244 0.55 11.91 6.96
C HIS A 244 0.15 10.90 8.03
N ALA A 245 -0.56 9.83 7.66
CA ALA A 245 -0.96 8.79 8.62
C ALA A 245 0.25 8.00 9.14
N PHE A 246 1.27 7.75 8.31
CA PHE A 246 2.53 7.16 8.73
C PHE A 246 3.24 8.04 9.77
N GLU A 247 3.48 9.32 9.44
CA GLU A 247 4.15 10.24 10.35
C GLU A 247 3.40 10.39 11.68
N ALA A 248 2.08 10.52 11.60
CA ALA A 248 1.24 10.61 12.79
C ALA A 248 1.34 9.36 13.68
N ALA A 249 1.34 8.17 13.09
CA ALA A 249 1.50 6.93 13.82
C ALA A 249 2.89 6.83 14.47
N ILE A 250 3.96 7.22 13.78
CA ILE A 250 5.31 7.30 14.36
C ILE A 250 5.30 8.21 15.58
N VAL A 251 4.86 9.46 15.43
CA VAL A 251 4.90 10.47 16.50
C VAL A 251 4.04 10.09 17.69
N GLN A 252 2.84 9.53 17.45
CA GLN A 252 1.86 9.29 18.51
C GLN A 252 1.94 7.90 19.14
N GLN A 253 2.28 6.86 18.37
CA GLN A 253 2.25 5.47 18.83
C GLN A 253 3.65 4.88 19.05
N TYR A 254 4.67 5.39 18.35
CA TYR A 254 6.04 4.87 18.39
C TYR A 254 7.07 5.95 18.78
N PRO A 255 6.91 6.62 19.92
CA PRO A 255 7.69 7.82 20.28
C PRO A 255 9.20 7.56 20.52
N CYS A 256 9.63 6.29 20.52
CA CYS A 256 11.04 5.93 20.56
C CYS A 256 11.69 5.93 19.16
N LEU A 257 10.90 5.92 18.09
CA LEU A 257 11.40 6.19 16.74
C LEU A 257 11.47 7.71 16.54
N LYS A 258 12.64 8.22 16.13
CA LYS A 258 12.86 9.67 15.95
C LYS A 258 12.99 10.02 14.50
N ILE A 259 12.11 10.88 14.00
CA ILE A 259 12.18 11.43 12.64
C ILE A 259 13.26 12.51 12.63
N VAL A 260 14.46 12.16 12.15
CA VAL A 260 15.62 13.06 12.11
C VAL A 260 15.82 13.75 10.76
N ALA A 261 15.17 13.24 9.71
CA ALA A 261 15.23 13.81 8.36
C ALA A 261 13.88 13.61 7.64
N ARG A 262 13.44 14.61 6.89
CA ARG A 262 12.23 14.58 6.08
C ARG A 262 12.49 15.36 4.80
N GLN A 263 12.34 14.73 3.64
CA GLN A 263 12.56 15.38 2.35
C GLN A 263 11.57 14.86 1.31
N GLY A 264 10.95 15.81 0.62
CA GLY A 264 10.05 15.52 -0.50
C GLY A 264 10.79 15.31 -1.80
N TYR A 265 10.18 14.57 -2.72
CA TYR A 265 10.59 14.40 -4.11
C TYR A 265 9.38 14.59 -5.03
N ALA A 266 9.62 15.16 -6.22
CA ALA A 266 8.63 15.22 -7.30
C ALA A 266 8.90 14.15 -8.36
N GLU A 267 10.16 13.78 -8.57
CA GLU A 267 10.60 12.81 -9.56
C GLU A 267 11.32 11.64 -8.88
N GLU A 268 10.90 10.40 -9.16
CA GLU A 268 11.44 9.17 -8.54
C GLU A 268 12.97 9.06 -8.67
N SER A 269 13.52 9.51 -9.79
CA SER A 269 14.96 9.47 -10.06
C SER A 269 15.81 10.27 -9.05
N GLY A 270 15.20 11.20 -8.31
CA GLY A 270 15.87 12.00 -7.27
C GLY A 270 15.98 11.33 -5.91
N THR A 271 15.25 10.23 -5.66
CA THR A 271 15.17 9.65 -4.31
C THR A 271 16.48 9.03 -3.83
N GLY A 272 17.31 8.52 -4.73
CA GLY A 272 18.65 8.00 -4.42
C GLY A 272 19.60 9.09 -3.89
N ASP A 273 19.59 10.28 -4.49
CA ASP A 273 20.39 11.42 -4.03
C ASP A 273 19.89 11.91 -2.67
N ILE A 274 18.57 11.96 -2.47
CA ILE A 274 17.96 12.29 -1.18
C ILE A 274 18.43 11.31 -0.10
N ALA A 275 18.32 10.00 -0.36
CA ALA A 275 18.75 8.96 0.58
C ALA A 275 20.25 9.07 0.90
N SER A 276 21.10 9.29 -0.11
CA SER A 276 22.54 9.48 0.07
C SER A 276 22.84 10.68 0.98
N ALA A 277 22.14 11.79 0.78
CA ALA A 277 22.28 12.99 1.61
C ALA A 277 21.81 12.73 3.05
N MET A 278 20.65 12.09 3.23
CA MET A 278 20.11 11.73 4.55
C MET A 278 21.09 10.85 5.34
N LEU A 279 21.60 9.79 4.72
CA LEU A 279 22.53 8.83 5.34
C LEU A 279 23.86 9.49 5.71
N SER A 280 24.36 10.42 4.87
CA SER A 280 25.60 11.15 5.13
C SER A 280 25.44 12.14 6.28
N GLN A 281 24.31 12.83 6.37
CA GLN A 281 24.03 13.84 7.40
C GLN A 281 23.63 13.24 8.74
N ASN A 282 23.03 12.03 8.73
CA ASN A 282 22.50 11.35 9.90
C ASN A 282 23.12 9.95 10.02
N PRO A 283 24.34 9.82 10.57
CA PRO A 283 25.07 8.55 10.60
C PRO A 283 24.38 7.47 11.46
N ASN A 284 23.50 7.83 12.40
CA ASN A 284 22.75 6.90 13.23
C ASN A 284 21.40 6.49 12.61
N LEU A 285 20.97 7.13 11.53
CA LEU A 285 19.71 6.81 10.84
C LEU A 285 19.76 5.37 10.34
N LYS A 286 18.76 4.56 10.70
CA LYS A 286 18.66 3.14 10.33
C LYS A 286 17.31 2.75 9.71
N GLY A 287 16.30 3.61 9.77
CA GLY A 287 15.02 3.39 9.10
C GLY A 287 14.80 4.45 8.01
N ILE A 288 14.31 4.06 6.84
CA ILE A 288 13.87 4.98 5.80
C ILE A 288 12.48 4.57 5.32
N TYR A 289 11.54 5.51 5.41
CA TYR A 289 10.24 5.41 4.78
C TYR A 289 10.29 6.02 3.38
N VAL A 290 9.66 5.35 2.40
CA VAL A 290 9.55 5.84 1.02
C VAL A 290 8.11 5.67 0.53
N ALA A 291 7.59 6.66 -0.21
CA ALA A 291 6.18 6.75 -0.53
C ALA A 291 5.63 5.65 -1.48
N TRP A 292 6.46 4.95 -2.28
CA TRP A 292 6.10 3.75 -3.06
C TRP A 292 7.33 2.98 -3.57
N ASP A 293 7.11 1.83 -4.18
CA ASP A 293 8.09 0.81 -4.53
C ASP A 293 9.16 1.28 -5.53
N THR A 294 8.77 1.87 -6.67
CA THR A 294 9.74 2.31 -7.69
C THR A 294 10.65 3.43 -7.17
N ALA A 295 10.12 4.34 -6.36
CA ALA A 295 10.90 5.35 -5.66
C ALA A 295 11.88 4.72 -4.64
N ALA A 296 11.50 3.60 -4.00
CA ALA A 296 12.33 2.89 -3.04
C ALA A 296 13.51 2.15 -3.71
N GLU A 297 13.43 1.75 -4.97
CA GLU A 297 14.55 1.09 -5.66
C GLU A 297 15.85 1.90 -5.61
N SER A 298 15.78 3.20 -5.95
CA SER A 298 16.95 4.10 -5.89
C SER A 298 17.44 4.34 -4.47
N VAL A 299 16.55 4.33 -3.46
CA VAL A 299 16.92 4.44 -2.03
C VAL A 299 17.69 3.22 -1.56
N LEU A 300 17.21 2.01 -1.93
CA LEU A 300 17.89 0.75 -1.63
C LEU A 300 19.29 0.69 -2.27
N GLU A 301 19.41 1.16 -3.51
CA GLU A 301 20.68 1.23 -4.20
C GLU A 301 21.65 2.21 -3.52
N ALA A 302 21.17 3.41 -3.18
CA ALA A 302 21.95 4.42 -2.49
C ALA A 302 22.45 3.94 -1.13
N ALA A 303 21.62 3.26 -0.34
CA ALA A 303 22.03 2.69 0.94
C ALA A 303 23.09 1.61 0.79
N ARG A 304 22.97 0.73 -0.21
CA ARG A 304 23.99 -0.28 -0.55
C ARG A 304 25.31 0.35 -0.98
N ALA A 305 25.25 1.35 -1.85
CA ALA A 305 26.43 2.07 -2.33
C ALA A 305 27.17 2.79 -1.19
N ALA A 306 26.44 3.29 -0.19
CA ALA A 306 27.01 3.88 1.03
C ALA A 306 27.52 2.83 2.04
N GLY A 307 27.38 1.53 1.76
CA GLY A 307 27.76 0.43 2.66
C GLY A 307 26.85 0.31 3.89
N ARG A 308 25.67 0.94 3.88
CA ARG A 308 24.73 0.99 5.01
C ARG A 308 23.79 -0.22 4.97
N ASN A 309 24.36 -1.42 5.18
CA ASN A 309 23.59 -2.67 5.24
C ASN A 309 22.77 -2.83 6.54
N ASP A 310 22.91 -1.90 7.46
CA ASP A 310 22.15 -1.80 8.71
C ASP A 310 20.83 -1.04 8.57
N VAL A 311 20.59 -0.37 7.42
CA VAL A 311 19.36 0.37 7.14
C VAL A 311 18.22 -0.57 6.79
N LYS A 312 17.03 -0.24 7.27
CA LYS A 312 15.76 -0.89 6.90
C LYS A 312 14.87 0.09 6.16
N VAL A 313 14.29 -0.36 5.06
CA VAL A 313 13.36 0.41 4.25
C VAL A 313 11.96 -0.17 4.40
N VAL A 314 10.97 0.70 4.52
CA VAL A 314 9.54 0.37 4.46
C VAL A 314 8.92 1.24 3.37
N THR A 315 8.07 0.63 2.54
CA THR A 315 7.45 1.30 1.40
C THR A 315 6.02 0.79 1.16
N TYR A 316 5.45 1.08 0.01
CA TYR A 316 4.16 0.58 -0.46
C TYR A 316 4.30 -0.14 -1.79
N ASP A 317 3.26 -0.87 -2.14
CA ASP A 317 3.09 -1.61 -3.38
C ASP A 317 4.08 -2.79 -3.56
N LEU A 318 3.88 -3.60 -4.59
CA LEU A 318 4.67 -4.79 -4.89
C LEU A 318 5.44 -4.57 -6.20
N GLY A 319 6.74 -4.79 -6.15
CA GLY A 319 7.64 -4.70 -7.28
C GLY A 319 8.67 -5.82 -7.29
N ALA A 320 8.88 -6.48 -8.43
CA ALA A 320 9.72 -7.67 -8.52
C ALA A 320 11.14 -7.47 -7.95
N ASN A 321 11.77 -6.30 -8.21
CA ASN A 321 13.12 -6.00 -7.73
C ASN A 321 13.16 -5.82 -6.22
N ASN A 322 12.22 -5.03 -5.67
CA ASN A 322 12.13 -4.75 -4.25
C ASN A 322 11.77 -6.01 -3.45
N ASP A 323 10.82 -6.79 -3.95
CA ASP A 323 10.38 -7.98 -3.25
C ASP A 323 11.41 -9.12 -3.32
N LEU A 324 12.22 -9.17 -4.39
CA LEU A 324 13.39 -10.05 -4.41
C LEU A 324 14.42 -9.64 -3.35
N GLU A 325 14.61 -8.35 -3.11
CA GLU A 325 15.44 -7.83 -2.02
C GLU A 325 14.88 -8.23 -0.65
N MET A 326 13.56 -8.09 -0.45
CA MET A 326 12.85 -8.54 0.77
C MET A 326 12.99 -10.05 0.97
N ALA A 327 12.79 -10.85 -0.07
CA ALA A 327 12.92 -12.32 -0.02
C ALA A 327 14.32 -12.77 0.39
N LYS A 328 15.36 -12.02 0.00
CA LYS A 328 16.75 -12.25 0.41
C LYS A 328 17.03 -11.84 1.86
N GLY A 329 16.10 -11.19 2.54
CA GLY A 329 16.31 -10.62 3.87
C GLY A 329 17.24 -9.40 3.87
N GLY A 330 17.24 -8.63 2.78
CA GLY A 330 18.07 -7.45 2.57
C GLY A 330 17.59 -6.20 3.29
N LEU A 331 17.72 -5.05 2.63
CA LEU A 331 17.40 -3.75 3.23
C LEU A 331 15.89 -3.48 3.27
N LEU A 332 15.11 -3.95 2.28
CA LEU A 332 13.67 -3.84 2.32
C LEU A 332 13.11 -4.78 3.39
N TYR A 333 12.53 -4.19 4.44
CA TYR A 333 11.94 -4.95 5.54
C TYR A 333 10.53 -5.40 5.22
N GLY A 334 9.73 -4.48 4.67
CA GLY A 334 8.34 -4.74 4.34
C GLY A 334 7.70 -3.65 3.50
N THR A 335 6.56 -3.98 2.96
CA THR A 335 5.71 -3.07 2.19
C THR A 335 4.27 -3.18 2.66
N VAL A 336 3.48 -2.12 2.48
CA VAL A 336 2.03 -2.18 2.68
C VAL A 336 1.36 -2.07 1.32
N VAL A 337 0.47 -2.99 1.03
CA VAL A 337 -0.19 -3.07 -0.27
C VAL A 337 -1.70 -2.98 -0.13
N ASP A 338 -2.36 -2.43 -1.12
CA ASP A 338 -3.78 -2.55 -1.32
C ASP A 338 -4.12 -3.73 -2.25
N LYS A 339 -5.32 -3.79 -2.77
CA LYS A 339 -5.80 -4.88 -3.63
C LYS A 339 -6.25 -4.34 -4.99
N PRO A 340 -5.32 -4.00 -5.90
CA PRO A 340 -5.64 -3.37 -7.17
C PRO A 340 -6.57 -4.22 -8.04
N TYR A 341 -6.45 -5.55 -8.00
CA TYR A 341 -7.43 -6.42 -8.66
C TYR A 341 -8.85 -6.19 -8.14
N GLN A 342 -9.03 -6.09 -6.81
CA GLN A 342 -10.32 -5.79 -6.20
C GLN A 342 -10.78 -4.36 -6.49
N ILE A 343 -9.85 -3.38 -6.57
CA ILE A 343 -10.15 -2.01 -7.02
C ILE A 343 -10.78 -2.08 -8.41
N GLY A 344 -10.13 -2.75 -9.37
CA GLY A 344 -10.64 -2.91 -10.73
C GLY A 344 -12.04 -3.54 -10.79
N GLN A 345 -12.25 -4.63 -10.06
CA GLN A 345 -13.56 -5.25 -9.94
C GLN A 345 -14.63 -4.29 -9.41
N THR A 346 -14.26 -3.50 -8.39
CA THR A 346 -15.18 -2.57 -7.74
C THR A 346 -15.54 -1.41 -8.65
N LEU A 347 -14.59 -0.85 -9.38
CA LEU A 347 -14.82 0.17 -10.41
C LEU A 347 -15.84 -0.31 -11.44
N ALA A 348 -15.68 -1.53 -11.96
CA ALA A 348 -16.60 -2.12 -12.92
C ALA A 348 -18.00 -2.35 -12.33
N LYS A 349 -18.12 -2.84 -11.09
CA LYS A 349 -19.40 -3.00 -10.38
C LYS A 349 -20.13 -1.66 -10.20
N LEU A 350 -19.40 -0.60 -9.83
CA LEU A 350 -19.93 0.75 -9.65
C LEU A 350 -20.44 1.32 -10.98
N ALA A 351 -19.75 1.06 -12.09
CA ALA A 351 -20.27 1.37 -13.43
C ALA A 351 -21.57 0.60 -13.71
N GLY A 352 -21.64 -0.66 -13.30
CA GLY A 352 -22.86 -1.47 -13.35
C GLY A 352 -24.02 -0.89 -12.53
N TYR A 353 -23.74 -0.36 -11.33
CA TYR A 353 -24.75 0.33 -10.52
C TYR A 353 -25.37 1.50 -11.29
N LYS A 354 -24.53 2.33 -11.91
CA LYS A 354 -25.00 3.44 -12.77
C LYS A 354 -25.86 2.94 -13.93
N ALA A 355 -25.43 1.86 -14.57
CA ALA A 355 -26.19 1.27 -15.68
C ALA A 355 -27.57 0.76 -15.25
N LEU A 356 -27.73 0.33 -14.01
CA LEU A 356 -29.00 -0.13 -13.42
C LEU A 356 -29.82 1.00 -12.82
N GLY A 357 -29.28 2.21 -12.69
CA GLY A 357 -29.90 3.31 -11.95
C GLY A 357 -29.87 3.11 -10.43
N LYS A 358 -28.99 2.25 -9.92
CA LYS A 358 -28.75 2.08 -8.48
C LYS A 358 -27.95 3.25 -7.94
N GLU A 359 -28.24 3.63 -6.71
CA GLU A 359 -27.43 4.56 -5.94
C GLU A 359 -26.09 3.90 -5.58
N ALA A 360 -24.98 4.59 -5.80
CA ALA A 360 -23.63 4.15 -5.45
C ALA A 360 -23.10 4.98 -4.29
N PRO A 361 -22.35 4.37 -3.34
CA PRO A 361 -21.60 5.16 -2.37
C PRO A 361 -20.54 5.98 -3.13
N PRO A 362 -20.32 7.25 -2.73
CA PRO A 362 -19.43 8.16 -3.47
C PRO A 362 -17.95 7.80 -3.34
N PHE A 363 -17.58 7.07 -2.27
CA PHE A 363 -16.20 6.72 -1.97
C PHE A 363 -16.12 5.30 -1.41
N VAL A 364 -15.28 4.47 -2.00
CA VAL A 364 -15.14 3.04 -1.68
C VAL A 364 -13.69 2.71 -1.43
N THR A 365 -13.41 1.93 -0.37
CA THR A 365 -12.05 1.48 -0.04
C THR A 365 -11.93 -0.03 -0.08
N VAL A 366 -10.77 -0.52 -0.55
CA VAL A 366 -10.35 -1.91 -0.39
C VAL A 366 -9.46 -2.05 0.85
N ASP A 367 -9.41 -3.26 1.41
CA ASP A 367 -8.54 -3.58 2.54
C ASP A 367 -7.06 -3.54 2.13
N LEU A 368 -6.19 -3.39 3.12
CA LEU A 368 -4.74 -3.42 2.99
C LEU A 368 -4.15 -4.76 3.45
N ILE A 369 -2.90 -5.03 3.06
CA ILE A 369 -2.09 -6.13 3.55
C ILE A 369 -0.71 -5.57 3.92
N ALA A 370 -0.26 -5.78 5.17
CA ALA A 370 1.13 -5.56 5.53
C ALA A 370 1.95 -6.80 5.12
N VAL A 371 2.92 -6.59 4.25
CA VAL A 371 3.73 -7.66 3.64
C VAL A 371 5.16 -7.57 4.14
N THR A 372 5.67 -8.71 4.60
CA THR A 372 7.07 -8.96 4.94
C THR A 372 7.54 -10.21 4.21
N LYS A 373 8.81 -10.56 4.36
CA LYS A 373 9.33 -11.83 3.81
C LYS A 373 8.45 -13.04 4.16
N ASP A 374 7.91 -13.08 5.38
CA ASP A 374 7.21 -14.26 5.92
C ASP A 374 5.86 -14.53 5.21
N ASN A 375 5.21 -13.50 4.69
CA ASN A 375 3.92 -13.63 4.00
C ASN A 375 3.95 -13.10 2.54
N LEU A 376 5.13 -12.85 1.98
CA LEU A 376 5.30 -12.22 0.66
C LEU A 376 4.52 -12.95 -0.44
N ALA A 377 4.65 -14.27 -0.55
CA ALA A 377 3.95 -15.02 -1.59
C ALA A 377 2.41 -14.94 -1.43
N ALA A 378 1.92 -14.98 -0.20
CA ALA A 378 0.49 -14.86 0.07
C ALA A 378 -0.03 -13.44 -0.21
N GLY A 379 0.72 -12.42 0.23
CA GLY A 379 0.39 -11.01 -0.01
C GLY A 379 0.37 -10.66 -1.50
N TRP A 380 1.36 -11.16 -2.25
CA TRP A 380 1.41 -11.02 -3.70
C TRP A 380 0.16 -11.60 -4.37
N LYS A 381 -0.16 -12.86 -4.02
CA LYS A 381 -1.34 -13.56 -4.56
C LYS A 381 -2.64 -12.85 -4.21
N GLU A 382 -2.77 -12.37 -2.98
CA GLU A 382 -4.00 -11.71 -2.52
C GLU A 382 -4.18 -10.32 -3.14
N SER A 383 -3.08 -9.56 -3.32
CA SER A 383 -3.11 -8.22 -3.90
C SER A 383 -3.31 -8.25 -5.42
N LEU A 384 -2.41 -8.98 -6.13
CA LEU A 384 -2.33 -8.94 -7.59
C LEU A 384 -3.10 -10.09 -8.29
N GLN A 385 -3.55 -11.11 -7.55
CA GLN A 385 -4.16 -12.34 -8.07
C GLN A 385 -3.22 -13.18 -8.95
N GLU A 386 -1.92 -12.95 -8.83
CA GLU A 386 -0.86 -13.66 -9.53
C GLU A 386 0.04 -14.40 -8.54
N ASP A 387 0.77 -15.39 -9.02
CA ASP A 387 1.81 -16.03 -8.23
C ASP A 387 3.08 -15.17 -8.29
N VAL A 388 3.86 -15.15 -7.20
CA VAL A 388 5.14 -14.41 -7.19
C VAL A 388 6.05 -14.85 -8.34
N PRO A 389 6.85 -13.94 -8.91
CA PRO A 389 7.87 -14.30 -9.89
C PRO A 389 8.77 -15.45 -9.43
N ALA A 390 9.17 -16.32 -10.37
CA ALA A 390 9.94 -17.54 -10.04
C ALA A 390 11.19 -17.24 -9.21
N GLU A 391 11.88 -16.14 -9.49
CA GLU A 391 13.09 -15.75 -8.76
C GLU A 391 12.82 -15.45 -7.27
N ILE A 392 11.66 -14.85 -6.98
CA ILE A 392 11.21 -14.59 -5.59
C ILE A 392 10.83 -15.91 -4.93
N ALA A 393 10.05 -16.77 -5.63
CA ALA A 393 9.67 -18.08 -5.13
C ALA A 393 10.89 -18.95 -4.77
N ASP A 394 11.90 -18.98 -5.67
CA ASP A 394 13.15 -19.71 -5.45
C ASP A 394 13.95 -19.17 -4.24
N GLN A 395 13.86 -17.88 -3.98
CA GLN A 395 14.54 -17.27 -2.84
C GLN A 395 13.80 -17.53 -1.53
N LEU A 396 12.48 -17.54 -1.52
CA LEU A 396 11.66 -17.86 -0.35
C LEU A 396 11.77 -19.33 0.08
N ALA A 397 12.10 -20.22 -0.85
CA ALA A 397 12.28 -21.66 -0.61
C ALA A 397 13.64 -22.02 0.05
N LYS A 398 14.59 -21.08 0.21
CA LYS A 398 15.91 -21.27 0.82
C LYS A 398 15.90 -21.03 2.31
#